data_313422b61dd7ce5af20ae0d946791ca5
#
_entry.id   313422b61dd7ce5af20ae0d946791ca5
#
_cell.length_a   1.000
_cell.length_b   1.000
_cell.length_c   1.000
_cell.angle_alpha   90.00
_cell.angle_beta   90.00
_cell.angle_gamma   90.00
#
_symmetry.space_group_name_H-M   'P 1'
#
loop_
_entity.id
_entity.type
_entity.pdbx_description
1 polymer ?
#
loop_
_entity_poly.entity_id
_entity_poly.type
_entity_poly.pdbx_seq_one_letter_code
_entity_poly.pdbx_strand_id
1 'polypeptide(L)'
;MNRFKFWCGLACGIAVTFAVSHSDTVQSAWADDEKKADTEPAAEEIPMLYELRTYYTPDGKLDALNARFRNHTMKLFEKHGMKNIMYWTPVDKANTLIYVIAHKDKDAAAASWKAFIADPEWKKVAEETQRDGKLVDKVESVYMTLTDYSPHQ
;
A
#
# COMPACT_ATOMS: atom_id res chain seq x y z
N MET A 1 -47.11 -11.30 18.38
CA MET A 1 -48.20 -10.83 19.23
C MET A 1 -48.01 -9.35 19.49
N ASN A 2 -49.04 -8.58 19.27
CA ASN A 2 -49.28 -7.15 19.48
C ASN A 2 -48.59 -6.18 18.49
N ARG A 3 -49.30 -5.71 17.54
CA ARG A 3 -50.50 -4.84 17.36
C ARG A 3 -50.24 -3.35 17.63
N PHE A 4 -50.35 -2.62 16.49
CA PHE A 4 -51.21 -1.44 16.22
C PHE A 4 -50.90 -0.13 16.99
N LYS A 5 -50.74 1.00 16.24
CA LYS A 5 -51.88 1.89 15.98
C LYS A 5 -51.57 2.97 14.91
N PHE A 6 -52.40 2.99 13.92
CA PHE A 6 -52.78 4.11 13.04
C PHE A 6 -53.24 5.33 13.83
N TRP A 7 -52.93 6.52 13.34
CA TRP A 7 -53.82 7.63 13.53
C TRP A 7 -53.87 8.54 12.31
N CYS A 8 -55.08 8.64 11.79
CA CYS A 8 -55.53 9.49 10.71
C CYS A 8 -56.06 10.79 11.34
N GLY A 9 -55.81 11.92 10.75
CA GLY A 9 -56.38 13.20 11.16
C GLY A 9 -56.52 14.16 9.97
N LEU A 10 -57.71 14.24 9.49
CA LEU A 10 -58.24 15.12 8.42
C LEU A 10 -58.59 16.49 9.00
N ALA A 11 -58.34 17.59 8.28
CA ALA A 11 -59.27 18.70 8.08
C ALA A 11 -58.60 19.88 7.35
N CYS A 12 -59.08 20.18 6.14
CA CYS A 12 -59.92 21.36 5.77
C CYS A 12 -59.18 22.69 5.76
N GLY A 13 -58.76 23.24 4.67
CA GLY A 13 -59.54 23.99 3.69
C GLY A 13 -59.44 25.50 3.97
N ILE A 14 -58.89 26.25 3.02
CA ILE A 14 -59.46 27.55 2.56
C ILE A 14 -58.66 27.97 1.32
N ALA A 15 -59.36 28.12 0.22
CA ALA A 15 -58.91 28.74 -1.01
C ALA A 15 -58.90 30.26 -0.90
N VAL A 16 -57.85 30.91 -1.32
CA VAL A 16 -57.87 32.31 -1.70
C VAL A 16 -57.13 32.48 -3.02
N THR A 17 -57.92 32.71 -4.05
CA THR A 17 -57.49 33.14 -5.37
C THR A 17 -57.07 34.59 -5.34
N PHE A 18 -55.85 34.91 -5.76
CA PHE A 18 -55.47 36.22 -6.26
C PHE A 18 -54.69 36.04 -7.56
N ALA A 19 -55.35 36.44 -8.65
CA ALA A 19 -54.74 36.64 -9.94
C ALA A 19 -54.12 38.04 -9.97
N VAL A 20 -52.79 38.10 -10.20
CA VAL A 20 -52.17 39.30 -10.79
C VAL A 20 -51.10 38.82 -11.78
N SER A 21 -51.41 39.11 -13.05
CA SER A 21 -50.48 39.07 -14.14
C SER A 21 -49.40 40.15 -13.97
N HIS A 22 -48.15 39.84 -14.11
CA HIS A 22 -47.17 40.69 -14.78
C HIS A 22 -45.99 39.82 -15.23
N SER A 23 -45.80 39.82 -16.51
CA SER A 23 -44.66 39.36 -17.24
C SER A 23 -43.44 40.15 -16.82
N ASP A 24 -42.43 39.47 -16.28
CA ASP A 24 -41.06 39.94 -16.38
C ASP A 24 -40.13 38.72 -16.53
N THR A 25 -39.58 38.68 -17.70
CA THR A 25 -38.55 37.78 -18.16
C THR A 25 -37.29 37.98 -17.33
N VAL A 26 -37.08 37.17 -16.32
CA VAL A 26 -35.76 37.07 -15.68
C VAL A 26 -35.11 35.83 -16.22
N GLN A 27 -34.27 36.09 -17.17
CA GLN A 27 -33.29 35.15 -17.71
C GLN A 27 -32.27 34.90 -16.65
N SER A 28 -32.50 33.88 -15.81
CA SER A 28 -31.48 33.39 -14.86
C SER A 28 -30.37 32.74 -15.67
N ALA A 29 -29.27 33.49 -15.82
CA ALA A 29 -28.00 32.95 -16.25
C ALA A 29 -27.62 31.84 -15.28
N TRP A 30 -27.71 30.62 -15.74
CA TRP A 30 -27.01 29.50 -15.12
C TRP A 30 -25.52 29.76 -15.36
N ALA A 31 -24.84 30.28 -14.33
CA ALA A 31 -23.39 30.28 -14.31
C ALA A 31 -22.95 28.81 -14.31
N ASP A 32 -22.35 28.45 -15.41
CA ASP A 32 -21.54 27.22 -15.50
C ASP A 32 -20.46 27.30 -14.42
N ASP A 33 -20.74 26.66 -13.31
CA ASP A 33 -19.73 26.36 -12.28
C ASP A 33 -18.85 25.26 -12.88
N GLU A 34 -17.94 25.71 -13.74
CA GLU A 34 -16.85 24.92 -14.26
C GLU A 34 -16.02 24.53 -13.06
N LYS A 35 -16.38 23.37 -12.45
CA LYS A 35 -15.60 22.69 -11.44
C LYS A 35 -14.23 22.40 -12.05
N LYS A 36 -13.34 23.39 -11.89
CA LYS A 36 -11.92 23.23 -12.14
C LYS A 36 -11.49 21.99 -11.34
N ALA A 37 -11.36 20.89 -12.03
CA ALA A 37 -10.72 19.71 -11.48
C ALA A 37 -9.30 20.18 -11.10
N ASP A 38 -9.08 20.33 -9.81
CA ASP A 38 -7.73 20.45 -9.25
C ASP A 38 -7.04 19.12 -9.59
N THR A 39 -6.41 19.10 -10.74
CA THR A 39 -5.45 18.06 -11.08
C THR A 39 -4.28 18.30 -10.12
N GLU A 40 -4.29 17.58 -9.03
CA GLU A 40 -3.15 17.47 -8.13
C GLU A 40 -1.95 17.14 -9.03
N PRO A 41 -0.86 17.93 -8.99
CA PRO A 41 0.29 17.65 -9.84
C PRO A 41 0.72 16.22 -9.52
N ALA A 42 0.75 15.38 -10.55
CA ALA A 42 1.25 14.02 -10.43
C ALA A 42 2.60 14.12 -9.69
N ALA A 43 2.67 13.53 -8.50
CA ALA A 43 3.91 13.49 -7.72
C ALA A 43 4.99 12.99 -8.68
N GLU A 44 6.02 13.78 -8.94
CA GLU A 44 7.18 13.33 -9.73
C GLU A 44 7.62 12.01 -9.12
N GLU A 45 7.44 10.92 -9.86
CA GLU A 45 7.88 9.61 -9.42
C GLU A 45 9.39 9.66 -9.27
N ILE A 46 9.86 9.74 -8.04
CA ILE A 46 11.29 9.69 -7.73
C ILE A 46 11.76 8.33 -8.26
N PRO A 47 12.73 8.31 -9.20
CA PRO A 47 13.21 7.05 -9.74
C PRO A 47 13.70 6.17 -8.58
N MET A 48 13.04 5.03 -8.39
CA MET A 48 13.36 4.09 -7.33
C MET A 48 14.37 3.06 -7.84
N LEU A 49 15.33 2.75 -7.00
CA LEU A 49 16.25 1.63 -7.21
C LEU A 49 15.63 0.38 -6.60
N TYR A 50 15.35 -0.62 -7.42
CA TYR A 50 14.84 -1.91 -6.95
C TYR A 50 16.00 -2.86 -6.68
N GLU A 51 15.86 -3.67 -5.64
CA GLU A 51 16.80 -4.72 -5.30
C GLU A 51 16.05 -6.06 -5.25
N LEU A 52 16.34 -6.93 -6.22
CA LEU A 52 15.88 -8.32 -6.22
C LEU A 52 16.85 -9.14 -5.40
N ARG A 53 16.33 -9.88 -4.43
CA ARG A 53 17.11 -10.76 -3.59
C ARG A 53 16.59 -12.19 -3.67
N THR A 54 17.51 -13.13 -3.82
CA THR A 54 17.21 -14.56 -3.79
C THR A 54 17.93 -15.16 -2.57
N TYR A 55 17.15 -15.76 -1.69
CA TYR A 55 17.64 -16.46 -0.52
C TYR A 55 17.49 -17.95 -0.71
N TYR A 56 18.57 -18.69 -0.45
CA TYR A 56 18.59 -20.14 -0.44
C TYR A 56 18.68 -20.61 1.02
N THR A 57 17.77 -21.50 1.42
CA THR A 57 17.71 -22.03 2.78
C THR A 57 18.23 -23.46 2.83
N PRO A 58 18.73 -23.92 3.97
CA PRO A 58 18.87 -25.36 4.21
C PRO A 58 17.53 -26.07 4.09
N ASP A 59 17.56 -27.38 3.86
CA ASP A 59 16.37 -28.22 3.75
C ASP A 59 15.45 -28.05 4.97
N GLY A 60 14.15 -27.84 4.70
CA GLY A 60 13.13 -27.68 5.72
C GLY A 60 13.16 -26.35 6.50
N LYS A 61 14.00 -25.37 6.11
CA LYS A 61 14.08 -24.07 6.81
C LYS A 61 13.28 -22.93 6.14
N LEU A 62 12.68 -23.18 4.98
CA LEU A 62 11.96 -22.13 4.24
C LEU A 62 10.75 -21.59 5.02
N ASP A 63 9.98 -22.44 5.69
CA ASP A 63 8.83 -22.00 6.49
C ASP A 63 9.24 -21.14 7.68
N ALA A 64 10.33 -21.50 8.35
CA ALA A 64 10.89 -20.69 9.43
C ALA A 64 11.43 -19.34 8.92
N LEU A 65 12.05 -19.32 7.73
CA LEU A 65 12.46 -18.08 7.08
C LEU A 65 11.26 -17.20 6.74
N ASN A 66 10.21 -17.76 6.14
CA ASN A 66 8.97 -17.06 5.82
C ASN A 66 8.29 -16.50 7.08
N ALA A 67 8.27 -17.25 8.18
CA ALA A 67 7.76 -16.79 9.46
C ALA A 67 8.56 -15.58 9.99
N ARG A 68 9.90 -15.63 9.92
CA ARG A 68 10.76 -14.48 10.29
C ARG A 68 10.47 -13.25 9.45
N PHE A 69 10.29 -13.38 8.13
CA PHE A 69 9.94 -12.27 7.27
C PHE A 69 8.60 -11.66 7.64
N ARG A 70 7.56 -12.48 7.77
CA ARG A 70 6.19 -12.06 8.08
C ARG A 70 6.09 -11.34 9.43
N ASN A 71 6.76 -11.88 10.43
CA ASN A 71 6.59 -11.41 11.81
C ASN A 71 7.54 -10.26 12.16
N HIS A 72 8.70 -10.14 11.50
CA HIS A 72 9.77 -9.23 11.91
C HIS A 72 10.42 -8.49 10.75
N THR A 73 10.98 -9.20 9.75
CA THR A 73 11.93 -8.61 8.81
C THR A 73 11.30 -7.50 7.97
N MET A 74 10.06 -7.67 7.49
CA MET A 74 9.40 -6.67 6.66
C MET A 74 9.22 -5.33 7.39
N LYS A 75 8.81 -5.35 8.66
CA LYS A 75 8.68 -4.14 9.48
C LYS A 75 10.03 -3.47 9.73
N LEU A 76 11.07 -4.27 9.94
CA LEU A 76 12.43 -3.75 10.13
C LEU A 76 13.00 -3.15 8.84
N PHE A 77 12.66 -3.69 7.67
CA PHE A 77 13.00 -3.08 6.40
C PHE A 77 12.39 -1.68 6.26
N GLU A 78 11.10 -1.54 6.53
CA GLU A 78 10.41 -0.23 6.51
C GLU A 78 11.00 0.76 7.51
N LYS A 79 11.29 0.30 8.73
CA LYS A 79 11.96 1.10 9.77
C LYS A 79 13.27 1.70 9.28
N HIS A 80 13.99 1.00 8.41
CA HIS A 80 15.27 1.43 7.85
C HIS A 80 15.18 1.99 6.42
N GLY A 81 13.98 2.40 5.97
CA GLY A 81 13.79 3.09 4.70
C GLY A 81 13.84 2.19 3.47
N MET A 82 13.69 0.87 3.65
CA MET A 82 13.55 -0.09 2.55
C MET A 82 12.06 -0.37 2.31
N LYS A 83 11.56 -0.05 1.11
CA LYS A 83 10.16 -0.29 0.76
C LYS A 83 9.96 -1.74 0.34
N ASN A 84 9.08 -2.47 1.01
CA ASN A 84 8.70 -3.82 0.60
C ASN A 84 7.84 -3.75 -0.68
N ILE A 85 8.23 -4.48 -1.73
CA ILE A 85 7.52 -4.51 -3.00
C ILE A 85 6.77 -5.83 -3.15
N MET A 86 7.49 -6.96 -3.24
CA MET A 86 6.85 -8.26 -3.48
C MET A 86 7.73 -9.43 -3.03
N TYR A 87 7.09 -10.57 -2.70
CA TYR A 87 7.74 -11.77 -2.19
C TYR A 87 7.19 -13.01 -2.86
N TRP A 88 8.06 -13.95 -3.26
CA TRP A 88 7.69 -15.20 -3.92
C TRP A 88 8.46 -16.40 -3.39
N THR A 89 7.80 -17.55 -3.38
CA THR A 89 8.45 -18.86 -3.32
C THR A 89 8.27 -19.52 -4.68
N PRO A 90 9.36 -19.83 -5.41
CA PRO A 90 9.27 -20.51 -6.70
C PRO A 90 8.58 -21.87 -6.58
N VAL A 91 7.77 -22.22 -7.58
CA VAL A 91 7.02 -23.50 -7.60
C VAL A 91 7.96 -24.69 -7.83
N ASP A 92 9.00 -24.48 -8.63
CA ASP A 92 9.92 -25.51 -9.12
C ASP A 92 11.31 -25.48 -8.45
N LYS A 93 11.51 -24.58 -7.46
CA LYS A 93 12.76 -24.46 -6.70
C LYS A 93 12.45 -24.50 -5.22
N ALA A 94 12.60 -25.67 -4.63
CA ALA A 94 12.49 -25.83 -3.18
C ALA A 94 13.50 -24.93 -2.43
N ASN A 95 13.21 -24.67 -1.17
CA ASN A 95 14.12 -23.97 -0.25
C ASN A 95 14.57 -22.57 -0.75
N THR A 96 13.72 -21.89 -1.54
CA THR A 96 14.08 -20.61 -2.14
C THR A 96 13.02 -19.55 -1.83
N LEU A 97 13.46 -18.39 -1.34
CA LEU A 97 12.65 -17.18 -1.21
C LEU A 97 13.22 -16.12 -2.14
N ILE A 98 12.38 -15.55 -2.99
CA ILE A 98 12.71 -14.40 -3.85
C ILE A 98 11.90 -13.21 -3.38
N TYR A 99 12.52 -12.04 -3.32
CA TYR A 99 11.78 -10.82 -3.02
C TYR A 99 12.41 -9.60 -3.67
N VAL A 100 11.59 -8.55 -3.81
CA VAL A 100 12.01 -7.24 -4.29
C VAL A 100 11.70 -6.21 -3.20
N ILE A 101 12.69 -5.40 -2.92
CA ILE A 101 12.57 -4.18 -2.11
C ILE A 101 13.00 -2.99 -2.96
N ALA A 102 12.59 -1.79 -2.56
CA ALA A 102 12.98 -0.58 -3.26
C ALA A 102 13.64 0.43 -2.32
N HIS A 103 14.58 1.16 -2.88
CA HIS A 103 15.36 2.22 -2.25
C HIS A 103 15.24 3.50 -3.07
N LYS A 104 15.48 4.63 -2.45
CA LYS A 104 15.54 5.90 -3.17
C LYS A 104 16.63 5.87 -4.26
N ASP A 105 17.82 5.44 -3.89
CA ASP A 105 19.00 5.34 -4.73
C ASP A 105 20.01 4.34 -4.13
N LYS A 106 21.19 4.21 -4.74
CA LYS A 106 22.22 3.26 -4.31
C LYS A 106 22.87 3.63 -2.97
N ASP A 107 23.00 4.92 -2.68
CA ASP A 107 23.59 5.38 -1.42
C ASP A 107 22.58 5.17 -0.27
N ALA A 108 21.29 5.42 -0.51
CA ALA A 108 20.23 5.08 0.42
C ALA A 108 20.17 3.58 0.70
N ALA A 109 20.32 2.72 -0.33
CA ALA A 109 20.38 1.28 -0.16
C ALA A 109 21.54 0.87 0.78
N ALA A 110 22.72 1.39 0.54
CA ALA A 110 23.90 1.09 1.37
C ALA A 110 23.69 1.55 2.83
N ALA A 111 23.14 2.75 3.03
CA ALA A 111 22.84 3.29 4.35
C ALA A 111 21.77 2.45 5.08
N SER A 112 20.69 2.09 4.40
CA SER A 112 19.59 1.28 4.94
C SER A 112 20.06 -0.11 5.37
N TRP A 113 20.83 -0.79 4.53
CA TRP A 113 21.40 -2.10 4.88
C TRP A 113 22.35 -2.01 6.08
N LYS A 114 23.21 -1.00 6.12
CA LYS A 114 24.11 -0.77 7.26
C LYS A 114 23.33 -0.57 8.56
N ALA A 115 22.29 0.27 8.52
CA ALA A 115 21.44 0.54 9.68
C ALA A 115 20.67 -0.70 10.14
N PHE A 116 20.06 -1.43 9.20
CA PHE A 116 19.34 -2.67 9.48
C PHE A 116 20.22 -3.74 10.15
N ILE A 117 21.41 -3.99 9.61
CA ILE A 117 22.34 -5.00 10.17
C ILE A 117 22.84 -4.59 11.57
N ALA A 118 22.96 -3.29 11.82
CA ALA A 118 23.38 -2.77 13.12
C ALA A 118 22.26 -2.76 14.17
N ASP A 119 20.99 -2.84 13.76
CA ASP A 119 19.82 -2.72 14.63
C ASP A 119 19.81 -3.82 15.72
N PRO A 120 19.72 -3.44 17.00
CA PRO A 120 19.64 -4.41 18.11
C PRO A 120 18.40 -5.33 18.00
N GLU A 121 17.27 -4.81 17.49
CA GLU A 121 16.05 -5.60 17.30
C GLU A 121 16.28 -6.67 16.25
N TRP A 122 16.91 -6.32 15.11
CA TRP A 122 17.28 -7.29 14.10
C TRP A 122 18.23 -8.37 14.64
N LYS A 123 19.26 -7.96 15.38
CA LYS A 123 20.22 -8.91 15.97
C LYS A 123 19.54 -9.92 16.89
N LYS A 124 18.62 -9.44 17.74
CA LYS A 124 17.82 -10.31 18.61
C LYS A 124 16.96 -11.28 17.80
N VAL A 125 16.22 -10.79 16.80
CA VAL A 125 15.39 -11.62 15.92
C VAL A 125 16.24 -12.66 15.19
N ALA A 126 17.40 -12.26 14.65
CA ALA A 126 18.29 -13.16 13.93
C ALA A 126 18.84 -14.27 14.86
N GLU A 127 19.23 -13.94 16.08
CA GLU A 127 19.68 -14.90 17.08
C GLU A 127 18.56 -15.87 17.48
N GLU A 128 17.37 -15.35 17.82
CA GLU A 128 16.24 -16.16 18.27
C GLU A 128 15.75 -17.14 17.20
N THR A 129 15.65 -16.66 15.96
CA THR A 129 15.12 -17.47 14.84
C THR A 129 16.14 -18.48 14.29
N GLN A 130 17.41 -18.39 14.65
CA GLN A 130 18.46 -19.31 14.22
C GLN A 130 18.97 -20.22 15.33
N ARG A 131 18.29 -20.32 16.47
CA ARG A 131 18.68 -21.23 17.58
C ARG A 131 18.78 -22.68 17.14
N ASP A 132 17.87 -23.10 16.24
CA ASP A 132 17.83 -24.45 15.69
C ASP A 132 18.60 -24.58 14.37
N GLY A 133 19.55 -23.69 14.13
CA GLY A 133 20.40 -23.66 12.96
C GLY A 133 20.10 -22.49 12.02
N LYS A 134 20.99 -22.31 11.05
CA LYS A 134 20.94 -21.28 10.02
C LYS A 134 19.63 -21.31 9.22
N LEU A 135 19.05 -20.18 8.93
CA LEU A 135 17.90 -20.06 8.03
C LEU A 135 18.29 -19.74 6.58
N VAL A 136 19.48 -19.23 6.34
CA VAL A 136 19.92 -18.80 5.01
C VAL A 136 21.34 -19.29 4.77
N ASP A 137 21.54 -20.04 3.70
CA ASP A 137 22.87 -20.52 3.26
C ASP A 137 23.54 -19.54 2.31
N LYS A 138 22.76 -19.00 1.35
CA LYS A 138 23.26 -18.12 0.31
C LYS A 138 22.28 -17.01 0.03
N VAL A 139 22.80 -15.84 -0.30
CA VAL A 139 22.04 -14.69 -0.78
C VAL A 139 22.62 -14.22 -2.09
N GLU A 140 21.76 -14.02 -3.08
CA GLU A 140 22.07 -13.30 -4.31
C GLU A 140 21.29 -11.98 -4.32
N SER A 141 21.90 -10.92 -4.86
CA SER A 141 21.29 -9.60 -4.96
C SER A 141 21.59 -8.97 -6.32
N VAL A 142 20.56 -8.37 -6.93
CA VAL A 142 20.66 -7.65 -8.19
C VAL A 142 19.92 -6.32 -8.06
N TYR A 143 20.60 -5.23 -8.33
CA TYR A 143 19.99 -3.91 -8.43
C TYR A 143 19.40 -3.70 -9.82
N MET A 144 18.21 -3.10 -9.89
CA MET A 144 17.42 -2.92 -11.12
C MET A 144 16.77 -1.54 -11.13
N THR A 145 16.56 -1.01 -12.32
CA THR A 145 15.68 0.13 -12.58
C THR A 145 14.52 -0.33 -13.44
N LEU A 146 13.36 0.33 -13.33
CA LEU A 146 12.26 0.06 -14.23
C LEU A 146 12.63 0.44 -15.66
N THR A 147 12.08 -0.29 -16.61
CA THR A 147 12.13 0.10 -18.03
C THR A 147 11.01 1.11 -18.31
N ASP A 148 11.14 1.86 -19.40
CA ASP A 148 10.14 2.83 -19.87
C ASP A 148 8.78 2.20 -20.25
N TYR A 149 8.73 0.89 -20.43
CA TYR A 149 7.53 0.11 -20.73
C TYR A 149 7.05 -0.74 -19.54
N SER A 150 7.63 -0.58 -18.34
CA SER A 150 7.13 -1.27 -17.16
C SER A 150 5.76 -0.72 -16.78
N PRO A 151 4.76 -1.56 -16.48
CA PRO A 151 3.50 -1.07 -15.95
C PRO A 151 3.74 -0.36 -14.62
N HIS A 152 3.24 0.85 -14.49
CA HIS A 152 3.23 1.56 -13.21
C HIS A 152 2.24 0.87 -12.26
N GLN A 153 2.65 0.64 -11.03
CA GLN A 153 1.80 0.11 -9.96
C GLN A 153 1.51 1.16 -8.91
#